data_f24d6bfad0337b2b8efaf5f1f883471e
#
_entry.id   f24d6bfad0337b2b8efaf5f1f883471e
#
_cell.length_a   1.000
_cell.length_b   1.000
_cell.length_c   1.000
_cell.angle_alpha   90.00
_cell.angle_beta   90.00
_cell.angle_gamma   90.00
#
_symmetry.space_group_name_H-M   'P 1'
#
loop_
_entity.id
_entity.type
_entity.pdbx_description
1 polymer ?
#
loop_
_entity_poly.entity_id
_entity_poly.type
_entity_poly.pdbx_seq_one_letter_code
_entity_poly.pdbx_strand_id
1 'polypeptide(L)'
;MKIESVDFFYLKMPLIHDIGDGSQDALVVRIRSGDLTGWGECEASPLVSIANAVCPPSHSACWNIVDQVLGVEIHAVDDIFALGRCVRARGMDIAQTAHTFSGVEIALWDLLGKKLEEPVFRLLGYDTAYPKIPYASLLFDETPDKTYQAAREVQSQGFRAVKFGWGGYGQGSVEDDRDQVQAAREGFGLDGTFFVDAGTVWNEDVEAARQRLTALEEARVTWLEEPFVGSALHAYQELRGHCKTVKLAGGEGSQDVFSAQ
;
A
#
# COMPACT_ATOMS: atom_id res chain seq x y z
N MET A 1 19.97 18.47 13.24
CA MET A 1 18.67 19.10 13.55
C MET A 1 18.02 18.34 14.69
N LYS A 2 17.53 19.06 15.70
CA LYS A 2 16.88 18.44 16.85
C LYS A 2 15.37 18.46 16.67
N ILE A 3 14.70 17.34 16.89
CA ILE A 3 13.25 17.25 16.76
C ILE A 3 12.58 17.93 17.95
N GLU A 4 11.77 18.96 17.68
CA GLU A 4 11.14 19.83 18.67
C GLU A 4 9.67 19.53 18.88
N SER A 5 8.95 19.06 17.84
CA SER A 5 7.56 18.60 17.94
C SER A 5 7.23 17.49 16.96
N VAL A 6 6.28 16.64 17.37
CA VAL A 6 5.61 15.64 16.56
C VAL A 6 4.11 15.85 16.75
N ASP A 7 3.41 16.23 15.71
CA ASP A 7 1.98 16.55 15.75
C ASP A 7 1.23 15.56 14.84
N PHE A 8 0.10 15.07 15.30
CA PHE A 8 -0.80 14.18 14.58
C PHE A 8 -2.11 14.88 14.25
N PHE A 9 -2.52 14.84 12.98
CA PHE A 9 -3.77 15.43 12.51
C PHE A 9 -4.69 14.32 12.02
N TYR A 10 -5.74 14.05 12.78
CA TYR A 10 -6.77 13.10 12.38
C TYR A 10 -7.77 13.77 11.45
N LEU A 11 -7.79 13.36 10.20
CA LEU A 11 -8.72 13.82 9.19
C LEU A 11 -9.82 12.77 9.02
N LYS A 12 -10.94 13.00 9.69
CA LYS A 12 -12.08 12.09 9.68
C LYS A 12 -12.94 12.31 8.44
N MET A 13 -13.25 11.24 7.74
CA MET A 13 -14.23 11.28 6.65
C MET A 13 -15.65 11.48 7.21
N PRO A 14 -16.50 12.31 6.55
CA PRO A 14 -17.90 12.50 6.96
C PRO A 14 -18.71 11.20 6.93
N LEU A 15 -18.42 10.34 5.96
CA LEU A 15 -19.06 9.06 5.75
C LEU A 15 -18.01 8.06 5.26
N ILE A 16 -17.94 6.91 5.89
CA ILE A 16 -17.12 5.78 5.46
C ILE A 16 -17.98 4.87 4.59
N HIS A 17 -17.49 4.55 3.41
CA HIS A 17 -18.06 3.54 2.52
C HIS A 17 -17.21 2.28 2.59
N ASP A 18 -17.84 1.12 2.70
CA ASP A 18 -17.17 -0.18 2.66
C ASP A 18 -16.96 -0.62 1.21
N ILE A 19 -16.09 0.11 0.51
CA ILE A 19 -15.77 -0.08 -0.92
C ILE A 19 -14.26 0.03 -1.17
N GLY A 20 -13.47 -0.85 -0.61
CA GLY A 20 -12.01 -0.76 -0.66
C GLY A 20 -11.52 0.53 0.03
N ASP A 21 -10.50 1.17 -0.49
CA ASP A 21 -9.82 2.32 0.13
C ASP A 21 -10.47 3.68 -0.19
N GLY A 22 -11.68 3.69 -0.74
CA GLY A 22 -12.29 4.87 -1.34
C GLY A 22 -12.72 5.99 -0.39
N SER A 23 -12.81 5.74 0.93
CA SER A 23 -13.32 6.73 1.89
C SER A 23 -12.72 6.62 3.28
N GLN A 24 -11.51 6.10 3.37
CA GLN A 24 -10.85 5.93 4.67
C GLN A 24 -10.45 7.26 5.33
N ASP A 25 -10.41 7.24 6.65
CA ASP A 25 -9.84 8.34 7.43
C ASP A 25 -8.32 8.44 7.17
N ALA A 26 -7.76 9.64 7.32
CA ALA A 26 -6.32 9.85 7.19
C ALA A 26 -5.69 10.37 8.48
N LEU A 27 -4.45 9.98 8.73
CA LEU A 27 -3.63 10.49 9.82
C LEU A 27 -2.37 11.13 9.27
N VAL A 28 -2.33 12.45 9.26
CA VAL A 28 -1.18 13.23 8.80
C VAL A 28 -0.26 13.51 9.98
N VAL A 29 1.04 13.36 9.77
CA VAL A 29 2.09 13.60 10.76
C VAL A 29 2.91 14.81 10.35
N ARG A 30 3.16 15.72 11.31
CA ARG A 30 4.07 16.86 11.14
C ARG A 30 5.19 16.79 12.16
N ILE A 31 6.43 16.97 11.70
CA ILE A 31 7.62 17.08 12.55
C ILE A 31 8.25 18.43 12.33
N ARG A 32 8.70 19.11 13.40
CA ARG A 32 9.39 20.39 13.33
C ARG A 32 10.76 20.34 13.98
N SER A 33 11.69 21.10 13.37
CA SER A 33 13.03 21.36 13.89
C SER A 33 13.47 22.77 13.45
N GLY A 34 13.49 23.74 14.38
CA GLY A 34 13.66 25.14 14.02
C GLY A 34 12.60 25.63 13.05
N ASP A 35 13.02 26.24 11.95
CA ASP A 35 12.13 26.73 10.88
C ASP A 35 11.72 25.64 9.87
N LEU A 36 12.26 24.43 9.97
CA LEU A 36 11.97 23.35 9.06
C LEU A 36 10.76 22.53 9.54
N THR A 37 9.96 22.11 8.58
CA THR A 37 8.82 21.23 8.79
C THR A 37 8.83 20.06 7.82
N GLY A 38 8.73 18.85 8.36
CA GLY A 38 8.54 17.62 7.59
C GLY A 38 7.10 17.09 7.75
N TRP A 39 6.59 16.50 6.70
CA TRP A 39 5.24 15.93 6.64
C TRP A 39 5.28 14.46 6.25
N GLY A 40 4.40 13.67 6.85
CA GLY A 40 4.17 12.27 6.53
C GLY A 40 2.71 11.91 6.71
N GLU A 41 2.36 10.71 6.27
CA GLU A 41 1.03 10.14 6.42
C GLU A 41 1.16 8.72 6.95
N CYS A 42 0.22 8.33 7.82
CA CYS A 42 0.15 7.00 8.39
C CYS A 42 -1.09 6.30 7.88
N GLU A 43 -0.90 5.28 7.06
CA GLU A 43 -1.96 4.40 6.58
C GLU A 43 -2.28 3.33 7.62
N ALA A 44 -2.99 3.72 8.67
CA ALA A 44 -3.42 2.82 9.73
C ALA A 44 -4.69 3.36 10.38
N SER A 45 -5.31 2.60 11.28
CA SER A 45 -6.43 3.15 12.05
C SER A 45 -5.96 4.37 12.86
N PRO A 46 -6.45 5.60 12.57
CA PRO A 46 -5.91 6.82 13.15
C PRO A 46 -5.93 6.85 14.68
N LEU A 47 -7.00 6.38 15.30
CA LEU A 47 -7.11 6.38 16.76
C LEU A 47 -6.18 5.37 17.43
N VAL A 48 -5.94 4.21 16.82
CA VAL A 48 -4.96 3.23 17.31
C VAL A 48 -3.55 3.78 17.17
N SER A 49 -3.24 4.45 16.08
CA SER A 49 -1.95 5.11 15.86
C SER A 49 -1.73 6.28 16.84
N ILE A 50 -2.75 7.10 17.12
CA ILE A 50 -2.67 8.16 18.13
C ILE A 50 -2.43 7.55 19.52
N ALA A 51 -3.13 6.46 19.87
CA ALA A 51 -2.90 5.77 21.13
C ALA A 51 -1.46 5.25 21.24
N ASN A 52 -0.96 4.59 20.19
CA ASN A 52 0.44 4.15 20.12
C ASN A 52 1.42 5.33 20.26
N ALA A 53 1.13 6.44 19.59
CA ALA A 53 2.00 7.61 19.60
C ALA A 53 2.21 8.20 21.01
N VAL A 54 1.20 8.11 21.91
CA VAL A 54 1.18 8.86 23.19
C VAL A 54 0.91 8.00 24.42
N CYS A 55 0.72 6.69 24.31
CA CYS A 55 0.46 5.85 25.48
C CYS A 55 1.64 5.90 26.49
N PRO A 56 1.37 5.89 27.79
CA PRO A 56 2.46 5.86 28.77
C PRO A 56 3.33 4.61 28.60
N PRO A 57 4.66 4.73 28.76
CA PRO A 57 5.53 3.57 28.79
C PRO A 57 5.13 2.59 29.88
N SER A 58 5.11 1.29 29.57
CA SER A 58 4.78 0.22 30.52
C SER A 58 6.01 -0.60 30.96
N HIS A 59 6.81 -1.00 29.96
CA HIS A 59 8.07 -1.75 30.17
C HIS A 59 8.99 -1.56 28.97
N SER A 60 10.13 -2.25 28.94
CA SER A 60 11.19 -2.02 27.93
C SER A 60 10.77 -2.21 26.47
N ALA A 61 9.73 -3.01 26.20
CA ALA A 61 9.20 -3.27 24.85
C ALA A 61 7.83 -2.56 24.60
N CYS A 62 7.41 -1.67 25.52
CA CYS A 62 6.14 -0.96 25.46
C CYS A 62 6.38 0.54 25.69
N TRP A 63 6.97 1.22 24.70
CA TRP A 63 7.25 2.65 24.68
C TRP A 63 6.53 3.32 23.51
N ASN A 64 5.84 4.44 23.77
CA ASN A 64 5.19 5.22 22.73
C ASN A 64 6.21 5.85 21.77
N ILE A 65 5.75 6.23 20.58
CA ILE A 65 6.62 6.76 19.54
C ILE A 65 7.08 8.19 19.85
N VAL A 66 6.20 9.05 20.39
CA VAL A 66 6.54 10.46 20.60
C VAL A 66 7.71 10.62 21.56
N ASP A 67 7.71 9.90 22.70
CA ASP A 67 8.81 9.96 23.68
C ASP A 67 10.15 9.45 23.11
N GLN A 68 10.11 8.61 22.09
CA GLN A 68 11.31 8.09 21.44
C GLN A 68 11.86 9.04 20.36
N VAL A 69 11.03 9.91 19.82
CA VAL A 69 11.37 10.82 18.69
C VAL A 69 11.71 12.22 19.16
N LEU A 70 10.98 12.72 20.17
CA LEU A 70 11.22 14.07 20.69
C LEU A 70 12.65 14.23 21.24
N GLY A 71 13.30 15.31 20.85
CA GLY A 71 14.65 15.65 21.28
C GLY A 71 15.77 14.89 20.58
N VAL A 72 15.45 13.92 19.71
CA VAL A 72 16.47 13.22 18.91
C VAL A 72 17.10 14.18 17.91
N GLU A 73 18.39 14.02 17.71
CA GLU A 73 19.13 14.75 16.67
C GLU A 73 19.29 13.90 15.42
N ILE A 74 18.89 14.47 14.27
CA ILE A 74 19.04 13.85 12.96
C ILE A 74 20.04 14.69 12.13
N HIS A 75 21.14 14.08 11.74
CA HIS A 75 22.18 14.70 10.92
C HIS A 75 22.33 14.04 9.56
N ALA A 76 22.06 12.73 9.49
CA ALA A 76 22.24 11.89 8.32
C ALA A 76 21.15 10.81 8.23
N VAL A 77 21.12 10.12 7.12
CA VAL A 77 20.22 8.99 6.85
C VAL A 77 20.33 7.87 7.90
N ASP A 78 21.55 7.56 8.34
CA ASP A 78 21.80 6.53 9.34
C ASP A 78 21.12 6.81 10.69
N ASP A 79 20.88 8.08 11.03
CA ASP A 79 20.18 8.45 12.27
C ASP A 79 18.69 8.07 12.17
N ILE A 80 18.07 8.23 10.99
CA ILE A 80 16.69 7.80 10.75
C ILE A 80 16.59 6.29 10.89
N PHE A 81 17.49 5.52 10.27
CA PHE A 81 17.52 4.07 10.41
C PHE A 81 17.79 3.61 11.84
N ALA A 82 18.68 4.28 12.57
CA ALA A 82 18.96 3.97 13.97
C ALA A 82 17.73 4.20 14.85
N LEU A 83 17.03 5.33 14.64
CA LEU A 83 15.78 5.63 15.33
C LEU A 83 14.71 4.58 15.03
N GLY A 84 14.54 4.19 13.77
CA GLY A 84 13.59 3.15 13.36
C GLY A 84 13.87 1.81 14.03
N ARG A 85 15.12 1.40 14.15
CA ARG A 85 15.49 0.19 14.91
C ARG A 85 15.13 0.31 16.39
N CYS A 86 15.37 1.47 16.99
CA CYS A 86 15.04 1.73 18.40
C CYS A 86 13.53 1.66 18.63
N VAL A 87 12.74 2.33 17.79
CA VAL A 87 11.27 2.36 17.88
C VAL A 87 10.68 0.96 17.74
N ARG A 88 11.14 0.17 16.76
CA ARG A 88 10.69 -1.22 16.60
C ARG A 88 11.00 -2.08 17.83
N ALA A 89 12.20 -1.96 18.38
CA ALA A 89 12.60 -2.76 19.55
C ALA A 89 11.82 -2.38 20.82
N ARG A 90 11.57 -1.08 21.02
CA ARG A 90 10.88 -0.58 22.21
C ARG A 90 9.36 -0.55 22.09
N GLY A 91 8.82 -0.57 20.90
CA GLY A 91 7.39 -0.61 20.62
C GLY A 91 6.89 -2.00 20.21
N MET A 92 7.67 -3.05 20.44
CA MET A 92 7.39 -4.42 19.95
C MET A 92 6.05 -4.96 20.46
N ASP A 93 5.63 -4.61 21.68
CA ASP A 93 4.39 -5.08 22.28
C ASP A 93 3.22 -4.12 22.06
N ILE A 94 3.39 -3.07 21.25
CA ILE A 94 2.31 -2.13 20.92
C ILE A 94 1.80 -2.40 19.51
N ALA A 95 0.48 -2.54 19.39
CA ALA A 95 -0.17 -2.74 18.10
C ALA A 95 0.11 -1.57 17.12
N GLN A 96 0.29 -1.88 15.85
CA GLN A 96 0.50 -0.92 14.76
C GLN A 96 1.75 -0.02 14.92
N THR A 97 2.75 -0.41 15.70
CA THR A 97 3.97 0.41 15.87
C THR A 97 4.65 0.69 14.53
N ALA A 98 4.78 -0.29 13.66
CA ALA A 98 5.40 -0.10 12.35
C ALA A 98 4.62 0.88 11.47
N HIS A 99 3.29 0.73 11.38
CA HIS A 99 2.41 1.64 10.62
C HIS A 99 2.45 3.07 11.19
N THR A 100 2.33 3.21 12.51
CA THR A 100 2.37 4.54 13.15
C THR A 100 3.72 5.22 12.96
N PHE A 101 4.81 4.45 13.09
CA PHE A 101 6.15 5.00 12.89
C PHE A 101 6.42 5.35 11.42
N SER A 102 5.82 4.66 10.45
CA SER A 102 6.02 4.97 9.03
C SER A 102 5.63 6.42 8.71
N GLY A 103 4.52 6.92 9.24
CA GLY A 103 4.14 8.32 9.07
C GLY A 103 5.15 9.31 9.69
N VAL A 104 5.71 8.96 10.84
CA VAL A 104 6.80 9.72 11.48
C VAL A 104 8.08 9.63 10.65
N GLU A 105 8.45 8.44 10.18
CA GLU A 105 9.64 8.21 9.37
C GLU A 105 9.58 8.97 8.05
N ILE A 106 8.45 8.95 7.34
CA ILE A 106 8.23 9.75 6.12
C ILE A 106 8.44 11.24 6.41
N ALA A 107 7.89 11.75 7.52
CA ALA A 107 8.10 13.15 7.92
C ALA A 107 9.56 13.47 8.24
N LEU A 108 10.34 12.53 8.81
CA LEU A 108 11.77 12.68 9.03
C LEU A 108 12.56 12.72 7.71
N TRP A 109 12.20 11.88 6.73
CA TRP A 109 12.80 11.91 5.40
C TRP A 109 12.53 13.23 4.67
N ASP A 110 11.28 13.73 4.73
CA ASP A 110 10.91 15.03 4.16
C ASP A 110 11.68 16.16 4.84
N LEU A 111 11.80 16.14 6.16
CA LEU A 111 12.53 17.12 6.94
C LEU A 111 14.03 17.12 6.61
N LEU A 112 14.65 15.94 6.53
CA LEU A 112 16.07 15.80 6.19
C LEU A 112 16.34 16.22 4.75
N GLY A 113 15.46 15.86 3.81
CA GLY A 113 15.55 16.27 2.41
C GLY A 113 15.51 17.79 2.26
N LYS A 114 14.60 18.46 2.97
CA LYS A 114 14.51 19.93 3.00
C LYS A 114 15.76 20.59 3.59
N LYS A 115 16.31 19.98 4.67
CA LYS A 115 17.54 20.49 5.30
C LYS A 115 18.75 20.40 4.38
N LEU A 116 18.85 19.31 3.62
CA LEU A 116 20.01 19.07 2.73
C LEU A 116 19.78 19.58 1.31
N GLU A 117 18.58 20.10 1.02
CA GLU A 117 18.14 20.53 -0.32
C GLU A 117 18.25 19.41 -1.37
N GLU A 118 18.00 18.15 -0.93
CA GLU A 118 18.10 16.97 -1.76
C GLU A 118 16.81 16.15 -1.73
N PRO A 119 16.37 15.60 -2.87
CA PRO A 119 15.21 14.69 -2.90
C PRO A 119 15.54 13.38 -2.21
N VAL A 120 14.50 12.75 -1.62
CA VAL A 120 14.66 11.52 -0.82
C VAL A 120 15.36 10.40 -1.59
N PHE A 121 15.10 10.23 -2.91
CA PHE A 121 15.77 9.19 -3.67
C PHE A 121 17.30 9.33 -3.70
N ARG A 122 17.82 10.58 -3.67
CA ARG A 122 19.26 10.82 -3.56
C ARG A 122 19.80 10.52 -2.17
N LEU A 123 19.02 10.85 -1.13
CA LEU A 123 19.38 10.47 0.24
C LEU A 123 19.47 8.95 0.41
N LEU A 124 18.65 8.19 -0.35
CA LEU A 124 18.68 6.72 -0.42
C LEU A 124 19.84 6.18 -1.27
N GLY A 125 20.70 7.05 -1.84
CA GLY A 125 21.87 6.66 -2.62
C GLY A 125 21.62 6.44 -4.10
N TYR A 126 20.49 6.91 -4.65
CA TYR A 126 20.20 6.82 -6.08
C TYR A 126 20.55 8.13 -6.81
N ASP A 127 21.33 8.05 -7.88
CA ASP A 127 21.70 9.22 -8.69
C ASP A 127 20.64 9.56 -9.75
N THR A 128 19.75 8.64 -10.06
CA THR A 128 18.79 8.77 -11.15
C THR A 128 17.40 8.36 -10.72
N ALA A 129 16.41 9.22 -11.02
CA ALA A 129 15.00 8.85 -10.93
C ALA A 129 14.62 8.07 -12.20
N TYR A 130 14.23 6.81 -12.03
CA TYR A 130 13.77 5.99 -13.15
C TYR A 130 12.29 6.26 -13.45
N PRO A 131 11.96 6.72 -14.67
CA PRO A 131 10.57 6.92 -15.06
C PRO A 131 9.75 5.65 -14.87
N LYS A 132 8.56 5.80 -14.32
CA LYS A 132 7.57 4.72 -14.18
C LYS A 132 6.36 5.05 -15.04
N ILE A 133 5.71 4.01 -15.56
CA ILE A 133 4.43 4.13 -16.24
C ILE A 133 3.34 3.98 -15.17
N PRO A 134 2.57 5.03 -14.88
CA PRO A 134 1.46 4.91 -13.96
C PRO A 134 0.36 4.05 -14.58
N TYR A 135 -0.35 3.29 -13.76
CA TYR A 135 -1.59 2.65 -14.16
C TYR A 135 -2.78 3.35 -13.49
N ALA A 136 -3.93 3.36 -14.17
CA ALA A 136 -5.20 3.70 -13.55
C ALA A 136 -5.66 2.53 -12.71
N SER A 137 -5.98 2.76 -11.42
CA SER A 137 -6.53 1.75 -10.51
C SER A 137 -8.03 1.96 -10.37
N LEU A 138 -8.81 0.94 -10.72
CA LEU A 138 -10.27 0.99 -10.78
C LEU A 138 -10.87 -0.24 -10.10
N LEU A 139 -12.10 -0.08 -9.62
CA LEU A 139 -12.92 -1.22 -9.19
C LEU A 139 -13.60 -1.86 -10.40
N PHE A 140 -13.85 -3.18 -10.35
CA PHE A 140 -14.83 -3.80 -11.23
C PHE A 140 -16.21 -3.23 -10.90
N ASP A 141 -16.95 -2.84 -11.94
CA ASP A 141 -18.28 -2.27 -11.78
C ASP A 141 -19.33 -3.37 -11.63
N GLU A 142 -20.58 -2.97 -11.38
CA GLU A 142 -21.73 -3.89 -11.21
C GLU A 142 -21.99 -4.75 -12.44
N THR A 143 -21.63 -4.27 -13.63
CA THR A 143 -21.85 -4.98 -14.91
C THR A 143 -20.64 -4.91 -15.82
N PRO A 144 -20.41 -5.93 -16.69
CA PRO A 144 -19.35 -5.90 -17.69
C PRO A 144 -19.41 -4.66 -18.61
N ASP A 145 -20.61 -4.20 -18.99
CA ASP A 145 -20.77 -3.00 -19.82
C ASP A 145 -20.21 -1.74 -19.15
N LYS A 146 -20.46 -1.56 -17.85
CA LYS A 146 -19.94 -0.42 -17.09
C LYS A 146 -18.42 -0.53 -16.93
N THR A 147 -17.90 -1.72 -16.65
CA THR A 147 -16.45 -1.98 -16.60
C THR A 147 -15.78 -1.67 -17.93
N TYR A 148 -16.41 -2.07 -19.06
CA TYR A 148 -15.94 -1.71 -20.40
C TYR A 148 -15.86 -0.19 -20.59
N GLN A 149 -16.91 0.56 -20.20
CA GLN A 149 -16.93 2.01 -20.33
C GLN A 149 -15.85 2.69 -19.48
N ALA A 150 -15.66 2.24 -18.22
CA ALA A 150 -14.60 2.75 -17.34
C ALA A 150 -13.20 2.49 -17.95
N ALA A 151 -12.98 1.31 -18.51
CA ALA A 151 -11.73 0.96 -19.19
C ALA A 151 -11.48 1.84 -20.42
N ARG A 152 -12.53 2.11 -21.22
CA ARG A 152 -12.47 3.02 -22.37
C ARG A 152 -12.14 4.44 -21.98
N GLU A 153 -12.71 4.93 -20.88
CA GLU A 153 -12.47 6.27 -20.39
C GLU A 153 -11.01 6.48 -20.03
N VAL A 154 -10.41 5.61 -19.20
CA VAL A 154 -9.00 5.75 -18.81
C VAL A 154 -8.05 5.54 -19.99
N GLN A 155 -8.39 4.67 -20.92
CA GLN A 155 -7.64 4.53 -22.18
C GLN A 155 -7.65 5.84 -22.98
N SER A 156 -8.80 6.52 -23.07
CA SER A 156 -8.93 7.81 -23.77
C SER A 156 -8.17 8.96 -23.08
N GLN A 157 -7.94 8.86 -21.76
CA GLN A 157 -7.11 9.78 -20.99
C GLN A 157 -5.60 9.55 -21.20
N GLY A 158 -5.22 8.55 -21.98
CA GLY A 158 -3.83 8.27 -22.35
C GLY A 158 -3.08 7.33 -21.39
N PHE A 159 -3.76 6.71 -20.45
CA PHE A 159 -3.14 5.65 -19.64
C PHE A 159 -2.72 4.48 -20.54
N ARG A 160 -1.54 3.94 -20.26
CA ARG A 160 -0.97 2.78 -20.96
C ARG A 160 -1.02 1.49 -20.12
N ALA A 161 -1.46 1.60 -18.89
CA ALA A 161 -1.66 0.50 -17.96
C ALA A 161 -2.90 0.74 -17.11
N VAL A 162 -3.61 -0.34 -16.76
CA VAL A 162 -4.81 -0.32 -15.93
C VAL A 162 -4.81 -1.51 -14.98
N LYS A 163 -5.27 -1.30 -13.75
CA LYS A 163 -5.60 -2.34 -12.78
C LYS A 163 -7.10 -2.28 -12.49
N PHE A 164 -7.78 -3.41 -12.60
CA PHE A 164 -9.13 -3.60 -12.10
C PHE A 164 -9.12 -4.59 -10.95
N GLY A 165 -9.93 -4.33 -9.95
CA GLY A 165 -10.00 -5.26 -8.81
C GLY A 165 -11.23 -5.04 -7.96
N TRP A 166 -11.36 -5.82 -6.90
CA TRP A 166 -12.37 -5.68 -5.88
C TRP A 166 -13.82 -5.67 -6.45
N GLY A 167 -14.75 -4.94 -5.83
CA GLY A 167 -16.15 -4.96 -6.21
C GLY A 167 -16.75 -6.35 -6.01
N GLY A 168 -17.39 -6.87 -7.04
CA GLY A 168 -17.97 -8.23 -7.05
C GLY A 168 -17.01 -9.32 -7.52
N TYR A 169 -15.78 -8.98 -7.95
CA TYR A 169 -14.82 -9.93 -8.49
C TYR A 169 -14.45 -11.01 -7.48
N GLY A 170 -14.47 -12.26 -7.92
CA GLY A 170 -14.17 -13.42 -7.09
C GLY A 170 -15.29 -13.86 -6.14
N GLN A 171 -16.37 -13.08 -6.02
CA GLN A 171 -17.51 -13.38 -5.14
C GLN A 171 -18.67 -14.08 -5.87
N GLY A 172 -18.73 -13.92 -7.19
CA GLY A 172 -19.74 -14.52 -8.07
C GLY A 172 -19.28 -15.81 -8.73
N SER A 173 -19.93 -16.14 -9.85
CA SER A 173 -19.54 -17.29 -10.66
C SER A 173 -18.24 -17.04 -11.43
N VAL A 174 -17.59 -18.11 -11.86
CA VAL A 174 -16.38 -18.02 -12.74
C VAL A 174 -16.70 -17.32 -14.05
N GLU A 175 -17.92 -17.49 -14.55
CA GLU A 175 -18.43 -16.87 -15.77
C GLU A 175 -18.60 -15.35 -15.60
N ASP A 176 -19.13 -14.89 -14.46
CA ASP A 176 -19.27 -13.47 -14.18
C ASP A 176 -17.90 -12.79 -14.13
N ASP A 177 -16.93 -13.41 -13.44
CA ASP A 177 -15.56 -12.91 -13.34
C ASP A 177 -14.87 -12.88 -14.71
N ARG A 178 -15.07 -13.92 -15.53
CA ARG A 178 -14.55 -13.94 -16.91
C ARG A 178 -15.11 -12.79 -17.73
N ASP A 179 -16.42 -12.55 -17.68
CA ASP A 179 -17.09 -11.52 -18.48
C ASP A 179 -16.62 -10.12 -18.06
N GLN A 180 -16.38 -9.88 -16.76
CA GLN A 180 -15.77 -8.64 -16.24
C GLN A 180 -14.35 -8.44 -16.77
N VAL A 181 -13.50 -9.46 -16.70
CA VAL A 181 -12.11 -9.40 -17.16
C VAL A 181 -12.03 -9.16 -18.67
N GLN A 182 -12.90 -9.82 -19.45
CA GLN A 182 -12.98 -9.61 -20.89
C GLN A 182 -13.42 -8.20 -21.24
N ALA A 183 -14.47 -7.70 -20.58
CA ALA A 183 -14.97 -6.34 -20.77
C ALA A 183 -13.89 -5.28 -20.46
N ALA A 184 -13.16 -5.43 -19.37
CA ALA A 184 -12.04 -4.56 -19.03
C ALA A 184 -10.96 -4.57 -20.12
N ARG A 185 -10.58 -5.77 -20.61
CA ARG A 185 -9.57 -5.94 -21.68
C ARG A 185 -10.04 -5.33 -23.00
N GLU A 186 -11.28 -5.58 -23.41
CA GLU A 186 -11.85 -5.03 -24.64
C GLU A 186 -11.94 -3.50 -24.59
N GLY A 187 -12.37 -2.95 -23.46
CA GLY A 187 -12.47 -1.51 -23.25
C GLY A 187 -11.12 -0.82 -23.27
N PHE A 188 -10.10 -1.39 -22.63
CA PHE A 188 -8.76 -0.81 -22.53
C PHE A 188 -7.92 -1.07 -23.79
N GLY A 189 -8.24 -2.10 -24.57
CA GLY A 189 -7.51 -2.48 -25.77
C GLY A 189 -6.34 -3.43 -25.50
N LEU A 190 -5.88 -4.11 -26.57
CA LEU A 190 -4.89 -5.19 -26.48
C LEU A 190 -3.46 -4.74 -26.24
N ASP A 191 -3.14 -3.49 -26.58
CA ASP A 191 -1.78 -2.93 -26.49
C ASP A 191 -1.44 -2.42 -25.09
N GLY A 192 -2.44 -2.24 -24.23
CA GLY A 192 -2.26 -1.76 -22.89
C GLY A 192 -1.89 -2.87 -21.90
N THR A 193 -1.10 -2.52 -20.87
CA THR A 193 -0.80 -3.43 -19.76
C THR A 193 -2.00 -3.55 -18.85
N PHE A 194 -2.41 -4.77 -18.52
CA PHE A 194 -3.59 -5.02 -17.69
C PHE A 194 -3.24 -5.87 -16.47
N PHE A 195 -3.72 -5.43 -15.31
CA PHE A 195 -3.56 -6.09 -14.02
C PHE A 195 -4.92 -6.37 -13.40
N VAL A 196 -5.01 -7.44 -12.61
CA VAL A 196 -6.20 -7.76 -11.83
C VAL A 196 -5.82 -7.93 -10.37
N ASP A 197 -6.61 -7.32 -9.48
CA ASP A 197 -6.45 -7.35 -8.05
C ASP A 197 -7.64 -8.09 -7.43
N ALA A 198 -7.39 -9.20 -6.77
CA ALA A 198 -8.42 -10.03 -6.16
C ALA A 198 -8.72 -9.65 -4.70
N GLY A 199 -7.90 -8.78 -4.07
CA GLY A 199 -8.15 -8.28 -2.72
C GLY A 199 -8.35 -9.37 -1.67
N THR A 200 -7.57 -10.44 -1.78
CA THR A 200 -7.60 -11.60 -0.85
C THR A 200 -8.93 -12.39 -0.80
N VAL A 201 -9.81 -12.19 -1.79
CA VAL A 201 -11.20 -12.70 -1.78
C VAL A 201 -11.32 -14.22 -1.59
N TRP A 202 -10.32 -14.97 -2.04
CA TRP A 202 -10.34 -16.44 -1.92
C TRP A 202 -9.63 -16.95 -0.65
N ASN A 203 -9.16 -16.09 0.23
CA ASN A 203 -8.44 -16.43 1.48
C ASN A 203 -7.23 -17.35 1.25
N GLU A 204 -7.44 -18.66 1.08
CA GLU A 204 -6.42 -19.67 0.76
C GLU A 204 -6.97 -20.76 -0.20
N ASP A 205 -8.16 -20.54 -0.78
CA ASP A 205 -8.78 -21.48 -1.71
C ASP A 205 -8.12 -21.40 -3.10
N VAL A 206 -7.13 -22.25 -3.30
CA VAL A 206 -6.37 -22.35 -4.56
C VAL A 206 -7.25 -22.74 -5.73
N GLU A 207 -8.26 -23.61 -5.51
CA GLU A 207 -9.13 -24.07 -6.60
C GLU A 207 -10.02 -22.96 -7.12
N ALA A 208 -10.56 -22.13 -6.24
CA ALA A 208 -11.33 -20.95 -6.64
C ALA A 208 -10.51 -20.00 -7.51
N ALA A 209 -9.25 -19.69 -7.13
CA ALA A 209 -8.35 -18.88 -7.93
C ALA A 209 -7.98 -19.56 -9.26
N ARG A 210 -7.68 -20.87 -9.23
CA ARG A 210 -7.25 -21.64 -10.41
C ARG A 210 -8.29 -21.63 -11.52
N GLN A 211 -9.58 -21.71 -11.17
CA GLN A 211 -10.68 -21.68 -12.14
C GLN A 211 -10.73 -20.37 -12.95
N ARG A 212 -10.19 -19.28 -12.45
CA ARG A 212 -10.14 -17.97 -13.13
C ARG A 212 -8.91 -17.78 -14.04
N LEU A 213 -7.87 -18.61 -13.86
CA LEU A 213 -6.61 -18.43 -14.60
C LEU A 213 -6.79 -18.42 -16.13
N THR A 214 -7.67 -19.26 -16.67
CA THR A 214 -7.88 -19.31 -18.12
C THR A 214 -8.36 -17.96 -18.66
N ALA A 215 -9.36 -17.36 -18.02
CA ALA A 215 -9.87 -16.05 -18.43
C ALA A 215 -8.82 -14.94 -18.30
N LEU A 216 -8.03 -14.96 -17.21
CA LEU A 216 -6.95 -14.01 -17.00
C LEU A 216 -5.85 -14.13 -18.08
N GLU A 217 -5.49 -15.35 -18.46
CA GLU A 217 -4.49 -15.62 -19.51
C GLU A 217 -4.97 -15.21 -20.90
N GLU A 218 -6.23 -15.53 -21.25
CA GLU A 218 -6.87 -15.13 -22.51
C GLU A 218 -6.95 -13.60 -22.63
N ALA A 219 -7.28 -12.91 -21.53
CA ALA A 219 -7.28 -11.46 -21.45
C ALA A 219 -5.87 -10.86 -21.36
N ARG A 220 -4.80 -11.65 -21.40
CA ARG A 220 -3.41 -11.21 -21.27
C ARG A 220 -3.17 -10.36 -20.03
N VAL A 221 -3.72 -10.79 -18.88
CA VAL A 221 -3.45 -10.16 -17.59
C VAL A 221 -1.98 -10.39 -17.25
N THR A 222 -1.28 -9.32 -16.85
CA THR A 222 0.14 -9.38 -16.54
C THR A 222 0.38 -9.98 -15.16
N TRP A 223 -0.40 -9.56 -14.16
CA TRP A 223 -0.41 -10.19 -12.84
C TRP A 223 -1.81 -10.26 -12.23
N LEU A 224 -2.00 -11.28 -11.40
CA LEU A 224 -3.08 -11.39 -10.44
C LEU A 224 -2.52 -11.00 -9.07
N GLU A 225 -3.04 -9.91 -8.50
CA GLU A 225 -2.62 -9.34 -7.23
C GLU A 225 -3.50 -9.88 -6.11
N GLU A 226 -2.86 -10.26 -5.02
CA GLU A 226 -3.46 -10.71 -3.76
C GLU A 226 -4.66 -11.66 -3.90
N PRO A 227 -4.50 -12.81 -4.61
CA PRO A 227 -5.56 -13.82 -4.64
C PRO A 227 -5.88 -14.39 -3.25
N PHE A 228 -4.90 -14.39 -2.35
CA PHE A 228 -4.98 -15.00 -1.03
C PHE A 228 -4.50 -14.04 0.05
N VAL A 229 -4.87 -14.32 1.31
CA VAL A 229 -4.32 -13.60 2.46
C VAL A 229 -2.80 -13.74 2.52
N GLY A 230 -2.09 -12.71 2.97
CA GLY A 230 -0.63 -12.67 2.95
C GLY A 230 0.06 -13.78 3.73
N SER A 231 -0.61 -14.40 4.71
CA SER A 231 -0.10 -15.56 5.46
C SER A 231 -0.19 -16.90 4.72
N ALA A 232 -0.98 -16.98 3.63
CA ALA A 232 -1.23 -18.22 2.89
C ALA A 232 -0.16 -18.51 1.83
N LEU A 233 1.14 -18.45 2.19
CA LEU A 233 2.25 -18.62 1.26
C LEU A 233 2.21 -19.95 0.48
N HIS A 234 1.69 -21.01 1.12
CA HIS A 234 1.51 -22.31 0.46
C HIS A 234 0.52 -22.23 -0.71
N ALA A 235 -0.56 -21.44 -0.57
CA ALA A 235 -1.55 -21.25 -1.63
C ALA A 235 -0.96 -20.46 -2.81
N TYR A 236 -0.15 -19.43 -2.55
CA TYR A 236 0.62 -18.72 -3.59
C TYR A 236 1.57 -19.66 -4.33
N GLN A 237 2.30 -20.52 -3.61
CA GLN A 237 3.23 -21.48 -4.23
C GLN A 237 2.50 -22.49 -5.11
N GLU A 238 1.38 -23.02 -4.65
CA GLU A 238 0.56 -23.96 -5.41
C GLU A 238 -0.05 -23.32 -6.64
N LEU A 239 -0.73 -22.16 -6.50
CA LEU A 239 -1.32 -21.44 -7.63
C LEU A 239 -0.27 -21.05 -8.68
N ARG A 240 0.95 -20.66 -8.24
CA ARG A 240 2.06 -20.35 -9.14
C ARG A 240 2.40 -21.50 -10.07
N GLY A 241 2.27 -22.75 -9.61
CA GLY A 241 2.48 -23.95 -10.41
C GLY A 241 1.45 -24.13 -11.54
N HIS A 242 0.29 -23.50 -11.45
CA HIS A 242 -0.78 -23.54 -12.46
C HIS A 242 -0.76 -22.36 -13.45
N CYS A 243 -0.07 -21.25 -13.08
CA CYS A 243 0.05 -20.08 -13.95
C CYS A 243 0.98 -20.35 -15.13
N LYS A 244 0.54 -20.01 -16.35
CA LYS A 244 1.36 -20.10 -17.58
C LYS A 244 2.02 -18.76 -17.89
N THR A 245 1.22 -17.70 -18.02
CA THR A 245 1.67 -16.35 -18.38
C THR A 245 1.41 -15.32 -17.30
N VAL A 246 0.34 -15.48 -16.53
CA VAL A 246 -0.02 -14.61 -15.44
C VAL A 246 1.01 -14.72 -14.32
N LYS A 247 1.47 -13.59 -13.81
CA LYS A 247 2.33 -13.53 -12.62
C LYS A 247 1.45 -13.37 -11.37
N LEU A 248 1.96 -13.76 -10.21
CA LEU A 248 1.32 -13.44 -8.93
C LEU A 248 2.04 -12.25 -8.31
N ALA A 249 1.26 -11.33 -7.77
CA ALA A 249 1.73 -10.19 -7.00
C ALA A 249 1.04 -10.20 -5.62
N GLY A 250 1.66 -9.55 -4.64
CA GLY A 250 1.11 -9.44 -3.31
C GLY A 250 2.13 -8.83 -2.35
N GLY A 251 1.72 -8.62 -1.11
CA GLY A 251 2.57 -8.13 -0.05
C GLY A 251 2.33 -6.67 0.34
N GLU A 252 1.27 -6.03 -0.12
CA GLU A 252 0.94 -4.66 0.32
C GLU A 252 0.69 -4.58 1.83
N GLY A 253 0.20 -5.66 2.45
CA GLY A 253 0.05 -5.77 3.91
C GLY A 253 1.36 -5.97 4.69
N SER A 254 2.52 -6.03 4.03
CA SER A 254 3.82 -6.18 4.68
C SER A 254 4.21 -4.92 5.43
N GLN A 255 4.46 -5.03 6.74
CA GLN A 255 4.76 -3.89 7.61
C GLN A 255 6.24 -3.49 7.63
N ASP A 256 7.11 -4.38 7.17
CA ASP A 256 8.56 -4.14 7.08
C ASP A 256 9.21 -5.09 6.07
N VAL A 257 10.51 -4.88 5.83
CA VAL A 257 11.28 -5.69 4.88
C VAL A 257 11.32 -7.18 5.25
N PHE A 258 11.19 -7.53 6.52
CA PHE A 258 11.24 -8.93 6.97
C PHE A 258 9.92 -9.66 6.71
N SER A 259 8.80 -8.97 6.86
CA SER A 259 7.48 -9.52 6.51
C SER A 259 7.27 -9.62 4.99
N ALA A 260 8.08 -8.90 4.19
CA ALA A 260 8.04 -8.93 2.73
C ALA A 260 8.97 -9.99 2.10
N GLN A 261 9.78 -10.71 2.89
CA GLN A 261 10.70 -11.78 2.47
C GLN A 261 10.05 -13.16 2.52
#